data_a6aa8a21cfe0e4591406d42f1a0078e1
#
_entry.id   a6aa8a21cfe0e4591406d42f1a0078e1
#
_cell.length_a   1.000
_cell.length_b   1.000
_cell.length_c   1.000
_cell.angle_alpha   90.00
_cell.angle_beta   90.00
_cell.angle_gamma   90.00
#
_symmetry.space_group_name_H-M   'P 1'
#
loop_
_entity.id
_entity.type
_entity.pdbx_description
1 polymer ?
#
loop_
_entity_poly.entity_id
_entity_poly.type
_entity_poly.pdbx_seq_one_letter_code
_entity_poly.pdbx_strand_id
1 'polypeptide(L)'
;MEAIVGDEFFVDLEKQINDQYPVPLAAQLFTFSCQVFDLHALEELGDLPAEKILWFIRDFLVFAKKVDLNRPKVRVYYPEHDDCAGCTEIFIIQRDMPFMVDSVCIELNRRGLNIQIIKSTILNVSRDDDGTLVSAFADKEDPLSCKEALIFIRVDFHGSSEEQQELEKNIVEVLCDVEAVTDDFLPMSHRLDESIDEVKANAMGLPLGEVEELVGFLEWLRVDAFILLGCTEYKLVESDHALKLELSPERQLGIFARHPIDMSETAINDLSAGLHKFHESSLPVAFTKSSLRSSVHRQAYSDYIVLKRYNSLGAVVGESLFMGLYTSRVYTMSPFQMPLIRQRVQQVLNRVGFPKGSHDYKAMCQLIEIHPREELFNSSSEELYQALMAIWRINERRIVRFFMRVDPFEQFVNCLVYMPRDIYKTSIRERIEALLKQELDASECEFITYFSESILARTQYVLRINSNQYLKVDQKVLGQKILELTRDWNDDLTDAAVAQWGDKQGWQMLKRYGRAFPASYQDHFGHSVAIEDIKLFHPLVN
;
A
#
# COMPACT_ATOMS: atom_id res chain seq x y z
N MET A 1 -31.78 -16.34 19.04
CA MET A 1 -31.07 -17.63 19.19
C MET A 1 -29.59 -17.40 19.53
N GLU A 2 -28.92 -16.42 18.92
CA GLU A 2 -27.49 -16.12 19.16
C GLU A 2 -27.16 -15.69 20.60
N ALA A 3 -28.01 -14.87 21.23
CA ALA A 3 -27.79 -14.44 22.63
C ALA A 3 -27.92 -15.59 23.66
N ILE A 4 -28.69 -16.64 23.36
CA ILE A 4 -28.92 -17.77 24.28
C ILE A 4 -27.72 -18.73 24.30
N VAL A 5 -27.06 -18.93 23.16
CA VAL A 5 -25.90 -19.83 23.06
C VAL A 5 -24.67 -19.23 23.78
N GLY A 6 -24.50 -17.90 23.70
CA GLY A 6 -23.42 -17.21 24.41
C GLY A 6 -23.58 -17.25 25.92
N ASP A 7 -24.81 -17.08 26.42
CA ASP A 7 -25.10 -17.15 27.86
C ASP A 7 -24.86 -18.57 28.43
N GLU A 8 -25.26 -19.61 27.73
CA GLU A 8 -25.02 -21.00 28.16
C GLU A 8 -23.52 -21.35 28.20
N PHE A 9 -22.76 -20.88 27.23
CA PHE A 9 -21.31 -21.06 27.17
C PHE A 9 -20.59 -20.45 28.37
N PHE A 10 -20.85 -19.17 28.67
CA PHE A 10 -20.24 -18.50 29.82
C PHE A 10 -20.65 -19.08 31.15
N VAL A 11 -21.88 -19.60 31.28
CA VAL A 11 -22.34 -20.32 32.48
C VAL A 11 -21.57 -21.62 32.67
N ASP A 12 -21.35 -22.40 31.60
CA ASP A 12 -20.56 -23.64 31.68
C ASP A 12 -19.08 -23.36 31.98
N LEU A 13 -18.51 -22.34 31.33
CA LEU A 13 -17.13 -21.89 31.56
C LEU A 13 -16.92 -21.42 33.01
N GLU A 14 -17.85 -20.62 33.57
CA GLU A 14 -17.82 -20.16 34.96
C GLU A 14 -17.85 -21.33 35.93
N LYS A 15 -18.72 -22.32 35.67
CA LYS A 15 -18.80 -23.54 36.47
C LYS A 15 -17.49 -24.32 36.45
N GLN A 16 -16.92 -24.56 35.28
CA GLN A 16 -15.65 -25.28 35.15
C GLN A 16 -14.50 -24.56 35.84
N ILE A 17 -14.46 -23.23 35.76
CA ILE A 17 -13.46 -22.41 36.44
C ILE A 17 -13.62 -22.54 37.96
N ASN A 18 -14.85 -22.43 38.48
CA ASN A 18 -15.11 -22.52 39.91
C ASN A 18 -14.86 -23.92 40.48
N ASP A 19 -15.05 -24.98 39.69
CA ASP A 19 -14.78 -26.36 40.09
C ASP A 19 -13.27 -26.67 40.17
N GLN A 20 -12.43 -25.97 39.38
CA GLN A 20 -11.00 -26.26 39.24
C GLN A 20 -10.09 -25.30 40.03
N TYR A 21 -10.55 -24.09 40.37
CA TYR A 21 -9.70 -23.05 40.94
C TYR A 21 -10.29 -22.44 42.22
N PRO A 22 -9.43 -21.98 43.17
CA PRO A 22 -9.90 -21.28 44.35
C PRO A 22 -10.55 -19.92 44.01
N VAL A 23 -11.54 -19.51 44.78
CA VAL A 23 -12.43 -18.35 44.56
C VAL A 23 -11.73 -17.08 44.05
N PRO A 24 -10.59 -16.59 44.59
CA PRO A 24 -9.95 -15.37 44.09
C PRO A 24 -9.43 -15.52 42.66
N LEU A 25 -8.84 -16.68 42.36
CA LEU A 25 -8.29 -16.97 41.02
C LEU A 25 -9.40 -17.27 40.03
N ALA A 26 -10.45 -17.97 40.46
CA ALA A 26 -11.60 -18.30 39.64
C ALA A 26 -12.31 -17.00 39.13
N ALA A 27 -12.51 -16.03 40.00
CA ALA A 27 -13.11 -14.76 39.62
C ALA A 27 -12.26 -13.98 38.59
N GLN A 28 -10.92 -13.98 38.75
CA GLN A 28 -10.00 -13.34 37.80
C GLN A 28 -10.01 -14.04 36.44
N LEU A 29 -9.95 -15.39 36.43
CA LEU A 29 -10.03 -16.19 35.23
C LEU A 29 -11.32 -15.96 34.46
N PHE A 30 -12.46 -15.95 35.16
CA PHE A 30 -13.77 -15.73 34.53
C PHE A 30 -13.90 -14.33 33.94
N THR A 31 -13.50 -13.29 34.71
CA THR A 31 -13.51 -11.92 34.20
C THR A 31 -12.60 -11.76 33.00
N PHE A 32 -11.43 -12.34 33.02
CA PHE A 32 -10.50 -12.36 31.87
C PHE A 32 -11.12 -13.05 30.66
N SER A 33 -11.78 -14.20 30.87
CA SER A 33 -12.48 -14.92 29.81
C SER A 33 -13.55 -14.07 29.13
N CYS A 34 -14.38 -13.38 29.90
CA CYS A 34 -15.43 -12.51 29.39
C CYS A 34 -14.90 -11.29 28.60
N GLN A 35 -13.66 -10.86 28.87
CA GLN A 35 -13.05 -9.75 28.12
C GLN A 35 -12.32 -10.21 26.87
N VAL A 36 -11.72 -11.40 26.90
CA VAL A 36 -11.01 -11.96 25.74
C VAL A 36 -11.98 -12.58 24.73
N PHE A 37 -13.05 -13.20 25.23
CA PHE A 37 -14.06 -13.85 24.39
C PHE A 37 -15.38 -13.10 24.46
N ASP A 38 -15.61 -12.20 23.53
CA ASP A 38 -16.95 -11.67 23.26
C ASP A 38 -17.78 -12.69 22.44
N LEU A 39 -19.08 -12.40 22.26
CA LEU A 39 -19.99 -13.28 21.52
C LEU A 39 -19.51 -13.56 20.07
N HIS A 40 -18.89 -12.59 19.41
CA HIS A 40 -18.34 -12.75 18.07
C HIS A 40 -17.08 -13.63 18.06
N ALA A 41 -16.27 -13.54 19.12
CA ALA A 41 -15.10 -14.41 19.27
C ALA A 41 -15.48 -15.88 19.40
N LEU A 42 -16.60 -16.18 20.05
CA LEU A 42 -17.10 -17.54 20.20
C LEU A 42 -17.57 -18.14 18.86
N GLU A 43 -18.19 -17.35 17.99
CA GLU A 43 -18.58 -17.80 16.63
C GLU A 43 -17.37 -18.17 15.77
N GLU A 44 -16.26 -17.42 15.88
CA GLU A 44 -15.03 -17.69 15.13
C GLU A 44 -14.21 -18.86 15.68
N LEU A 45 -14.30 -19.11 17.00
CA LEU A 45 -13.66 -20.27 17.62
C LEU A 45 -14.40 -21.58 17.33
N GLY A 46 -15.60 -21.49 16.76
CA GLY A 46 -16.43 -22.65 16.43
C GLY A 46 -16.90 -23.39 17.70
N ASP A 47 -17.24 -24.66 17.53
CA ASP A 47 -17.73 -25.54 18.61
C ASP A 47 -16.60 -26.01 19.55
N LEU A 48 -15.63 -25.13 19.91
CA LEU A 48 -14.58 -25.50 20.86
C LEU A 48 -15.20 -25.73 22.25
N PRO A 49 -14.96 -26.89 22.88
CA PRO A 49 -15.47 -27.15 24.22
C PRO A 49 -14.85 -26.18 25.24
N ALA A 50 -15.64 -25.82 26.27
CA ALA A 50 -15.24 -24.89 27.32
C ALA A 50 -13.89 -25.28 27.98
N GLU A 51 -13.60 -26.58 28.06
CA GLU A 51 -12.32 -27.09 28.58
C GLU A 51 -11.10 -26.63 27.76
N LYS A 52 -11.19 -26.59 26.42
CA LYS A 52 -10.12 -26.10 25.55
C LYS A 52 -9.93 -24.59 25.69
N ILE A 53 -11.01 -23.84 25.84
CA ILE A 53 -10.96 -22.40 26.09
C ILE A 53 -10.34 -22.08 27.45
N LEU A 54 -10.69 -22.85 28.48
CA LEU A 54 -10.09 -22.71 29.81
C LEU A 54 -8.59 -22.99 29.79
N TRP A 55 -8.15 -23.98 29.01
CA TRP A 55 -6.73 -24.26 28.83
C TRP A 55 -6.02 -23.06 28.15
N PHE A 56 -6.61 -22.52 27.09
CA PHE A 56 -6.10 -21.35 26.38
C PHE A 56 -5.96 -20.13 27.32
N ILE A 57 -6.99 -19.83 28.09
CA ILE A 57 -7.00 -18.72 29.06
C ILE A 57 -5.89 -18.87 30.09
N ARG A 58 -5.74 -20.08 30.62
CA ARG A 58 -4.70 -20.38 31.60
C ARG A 58 -3.30 -20.21 31.01
N ASP A 59 -3.07 -20.74 29.83
CA ASP A 59 -1.75 -20.64 29.17
C ASP A 59 -1.43 -19.19 28.82
N PHE A 60 -2.42 -18.44 28.40
CA PHE A 60 -2.26 -17.01 28.12
C PHE A 60 -1.94 -16.20 29.38
N LEU A 61 -2.61 -16.48 30.51
CA LEU A 61 -2.30 -15.83 31.79
C LEU A 61 -0.90 -16.18 32.30
N VAL A 62 -0.47 -17.42 32.15
CA VAL A 62 0.91 -17.83 32.47
C VAL A 62 1.90 -17.08 31.61
N PHE A 63 1.60 -16.92 30.32
CA PHE A 63 2.40 -16.13 29.40
C PHE A 63 2.42 -14.65 29.80
N ALA A 64 1.27 -14.08 30.23
CA ALA A 64 1.15 -12.69 30.65
C ALA A 64 1.79 -12.38 32.02
N LYS A 65 2.13 -13.40 32.83
CA LYS A 65 2.57 -13.23 34.22
C LYS A 65 3.76 -12.31 34.39
N LYS A 66 4.72 -12.36 33.46
CA LYS A 66 5.92 -11.51 33.48
C LYS A 66 6.25 -11.05 32.06
N VAL A 67 6.43 -9.75 31.86
CA VAL A 67 6.84 -9.14 30.59
C VAL A 67 8.08 -8.27 30.81
N ASP A 68 8.80 -7.98 29.75
CA ASP A 68 9.76 -6.88 29.70
C ASP A 68 8.97 -5.61 29.31
N LEU A 69 8.99 -4.59 30.18
CA LEU A 69 8.24 -3.36 29.95
C LEU A 69 8.73 -2.56 28.72
N ASN A 70 9.95 -2.86 28.25
CA ASN A 70 10.61 -2.17 27.15
C ASN A 70 10.62 -2.98 25.84
N ARG A 71 10.02 -4.16 25.82
CA ARG A 71 10.03 -5.02 24.63
C ARG A 71 8.73 -5.79 24.49
N PRO A 72 8.24 -5.97 23.26
CA PRO A 72 7.10 -6.85 23.01
C PRO A 72 7.42 -8.28 23.44
N LYS A 73 6.48 -8.92 24.08
CA LYS A 73 6.57 -10.33 24.39
C LYS A 73 5.80 -11.13 23.36
N VAL A 74 6.49 -11.97 22.64
CA VAL A 74 5.93 -12.83 21.59
C VAL A 74 6.26 -14.27 21.91
N ARG A 75 5.36 -15.20 21.58
CA ARG A 75 5.58 -16.63 21.65
C ARG A 75 4.93 -17.30 20.44
N VAL A 76 5.72 -18.08 19.73
CA VAL A 76 5.28 -18.87 18.57
C VAL A 76 5.46 -20.35 18.91
N TYR A 77 4.38 -21.14 18.86
CA TYR A 77 4.47 -22.56 19.27
C TYR A 77 3.39 -23.44 18.61
N TYR A 78 3.61 -24.74 18.62
CA TYR A 78 2.61 -25.76 18.28
C TYR A 78 1.80 -26.15 19.51
N PRO A 79 0.46 -26.11 19.45
CA PRO A 79 -0.36 -26.64 20.53
C PRO A 79 -0.25 -28.19 20.56
N GLU A 80 0.20 -28.74 21.68
CA GLU A 80 0.38 -30.20 21.85
C GLU A 80 -0.92 -31.00 21.86
N HIS A 81 -2.09 -30.33 21.98
CA HIS A 81 -3.37 -30.95 22.29
C HIS A 81 -4.51 -30.58 21.32
N ASP A 82 -4.19 -30.14 20.11
CA ASP A 82 -5.22 -29.70 19.18
C ASP A 82 -5.46 -30.71 18.05
N ASP A 83 -6.74 -30.96 17.72
CA ASP A 83 -7.16 -31.73 16.55
C ASP A 83 -6.80 -31.01 15.23
N CYS A 84 -6.32 -29.77 15.30
CA CYS A 84 -5.76 -29.01 14.17
C CYS A 84 -4.29 -29.40 13.93
N ALA A 85 -4.05 -30.61 13.44
CA ALA A 85 -2.72 -31.01 13.01
C ALA A 85 -2.18 -30.05 11.95
N GLY A 86 -1.14 -29.30 12.28
CA GLY A 86 -0.45 -28.38 11.37
C GLY A 86 -0.68 -26.89 11.60
N CYS A 87 -1.34 -26.47 12.68
CA CYS A 87 -1.51 -25.06 13.02
C CYS A 87 -0.44 -24.58 14.01
N THR A 88 -0.02 -23.34 13.89
CA THR A 88 0.84 -22.64 14.84
C THR A 88 0.06 -21.53 15.54
N GLU A 89 0.27 -21.39 16.83
CA GLU A 89 -0.32 -20.33 17.64
C GLU A 89 0.73 -19.28 18.02
N ILE A 90 0.31 -18.01 17.96
CA ILE A 90 1.13 -16.84 18.22
C ILE A 90 0.45 -16.02 19.31
N PHE A 91 1.15 -15.81 20.42
CA PHE A 91 0.71 -14.94 21.50
C PHE A 91 1.60 -13.70 21.55
N ILE A 92 0.96 -12.53 21.67
CA ILE A 92 1.64 -11.24 21.73
C ILE A 92 1.08 -10.44 22.91
N ILE A 93 1.97 -9.84 23.68
CA ILE A 93 1.65 -8.86 24.71
C ILE A 93 2.57 -7.67 24.56
N GLN A 94 1.97 -6.50 24.47
CA GLN A 94 2.69 -5.23 24.42
C GLN A 94 1.78 -4.10 24.87
N ARG A 95 2.34 -2.95 25.26
CA ARG A 95 1.60 -1.70 25.46
C ARG A 95 0.68 -1.45 24.25
N ASP A 96 -0.58 -1.07 24.52
CA ASP A 96 -1.56 -0.79 23.47
C ASP A 96 -1.11 0.39 22.61
N MET A 97 -1.04 0.16 21.32
CA MET A 97 -0.62 1.12 20.30
C MET A 97 -1.38 0.90 19.00
N PRO A 98 -1.58 1.95 18.18
CA PRO A 98 -2.16 1.79 16.84
C PRO A 98 -1.26 0.92 15.95
N PHE A 99 -1.85 0.30 14.95
CA PHE A 99 -1.18 -0.47 13.88
C PHE A 99 -0.59 -1.83 14.25
N MET A 100 -0.67 -2.28 15.50
CA MET A 100 -0.05 -3.54 15.93
C MET A 100 -0.56 -4.74 15.13
N VAL A 101 -1.88 -4.94 15.11
CA VAL A 101 -2.54 -6.07 14.42
C VAL A 101 -2.23 -6.06 12.93
N ASP A 102 -2.43 -4.91 12.28
CA ASP A 102 -2.20 -4.75 10.85
C ASP A 102 -0.75 -5.09 10.48
N SER A 103 0.20 -4.59 11.29
CA SER A 103 1.64 -4.79 11.04
C SER A 103 2.07 -6.25 11.21
N VAL A 104 1.55 -6.94 12.21
CA VAL A 104 1.79 -8.38 12.38
C VAL A 104 1.18 -9.16 11.20
N CYS A 105 -0.04 -8.82 10.79
CA CYS A 105 -0.66 -9.45 9.61
C CYS A 105 0.17 -9.25 8.32
N ILE A 106 0.82 -8.09 8.16
CA ILE A 106 1.73 -7.84 7.03
C ILE A 106 2.87 -8.85 7.03
N GLU A 107 3.53 -9.06 8.18
CA GLU A 107 4.65 -10.01 8.28
C GLU A 107 4.20 -11.45 8.00
N LEU A 108 3.06 -11.86 8.53
CA LEU A 108 2.50 -13.19 8.29
C LEU A 108 2.16 -13.39 6.80
N ASN A 109 1.49 -12.42 6.19
CA ASN A 109 1.14 -12.46 4.77
C ASN A 109 2.38 -12.44 3.86
N ARG A 110 3.43 -11.67 4.22
CA ARG A 110 4.70 -11.62 3.50
C ARG A 110 5.37 -13.00 3.43
N ARG A 111 5.18 -13.81 4.44
CA ARG A 111 5.66 -15.21 4.51
C ARG A 111 4.69 -16.20 3.83
N GLY A 112 3.55 -15.73 3.34
CA GLY A 112 2.52 -16.58 2.73
C GLY A 112 1.77 -17.44 3.74
N LEU A 113 1.76 -17.06 5.02
CA LEU A 113 1.06 -17.77 6.08
C LEU A 113 -0.44 -17.41 6.05
N ASN A 114 -1.29 -18.43 6.06
CA ASN A 114 -2.72 -18.24 6.07
C ASN A 114 -3.23 -18.04 7.50
N ILE A 115 -3.79 -16.87 7.80
CA ILE A 115 -4.35 -16.53 9.11
C ILE A 115 -5.74 -17.16 9.20
N GLN A 116 -5.92 -18.07 10.16
CA GLN A 116 -7.19 -18.72 10.46
C GLN A 116 -8.01 -17.97 11.49
N ILE A 117 -7.35 -17.50 12.55
CA ILE A 117 -7.97 -16.79 13.66
C ILE A 117 -7.08 -15.60 14.05
N ILE A 118 -7.68 -14.46 14.32
CA ILE A 118 -7.02 -13.32 14.93
C ILE A 118 -7.94 -12.69 15.98
N LYS A 119 -7.42 -12.51 17.19
CA LYS A 119 -8.10 -11.85 18.29
C LYS A 119 -7.19 -10.84 18.93
N SER A 120 -7.71 -9.66 19.18
CA SER A 120 -7.01 -8.59 19.89
C SER A 120 -7.91 -8.02 20.97
N THR A 121 -7.40 -8.00 22.19
CA THR A 121 -8.12 -7.46 23.37
C THR A 121 -7.21 -6.47 24.07
N ILE A 122 -7.77 -5.36 24.52
CA ILE A 122 -7.05 -4.34 25.29
C ILE A 122 -7.48 -4.43 26.74
N LEU A 123 -6.54 -4.66 27.64
CA LEU A 123 -6.76 -4.72 29.09
C LEU A 123 -6.07 -3.56 29.79
N ASN A 124 -6.71 -3.07 30.87
CA ASN A 124 -6.02 -2.21 31.85
C ASN A 124 -5.35 -3.12 32.86
N VAL A 125 -4.02 -3.16 32.86
CA VAL A 125 -3.23 -4.00 33.75
C VAL A 125 -2.40 -3.14 34.70
N SER A 126 -2.08 -3.68 35.88
CA SER A 126 -1.08 -3.11 36.78
C SER A 126 0.09 -4.08 36.89
N ARG A 127 1.30 -3.56 36.74
CA ARG A 127 2.54 -4.31 36.84
C ARG A 127 3.49 -3.68 37.84
N ASP A 128 4.31 -4.52 38.47
CA ASP A 128 5.44 -4.02 39.27
C ASP A 128 6.62 -3.59 38.40
N ASP A 129 7.66 -3.02 39.03
CA ASP A 129 8.87 -2.53 38.35
C ASP A 129 9.64 -3.64 37.62
N ASP A 130 9.42 -4.90 38.00
CA ASP A 130 10.02 -6.07 37.34
C ASP A 130 9.16 -6.60 36.19
N GLY A 131 8.07 -5.95 35.86
CA GLY A 131 7.11 -6.34 34.81
C GLY A 131 6.22 -7.51 35.19
N THR A 132 6.14 -7.87 36.50
CA THR A 132 5.23 -8.92 36.98
C THR A 132 3.80 -8.39 37.07
N LEU A 133 2.84 -9.17 36.58
CA LEU A 133 1.43 -8.82 36.61
C LEU A 133 0.92 -8.81 38.05
N VAL A 134 0.49 -7.64 38.53
CA VAL A 134 -0.14 -7.43 39.84
C VAL A 134 -1.64 -7.59 39.72
N SER A 135 -2.25 -6.97 38.70
CA SER A 135 -3.67 -7.08 38.39
C SER A 135 -3.89 -7.07 36.88
N ALA A 136 -4.74 -7.97 36.40
CA ALA A 136 -5.20 -7.98 35.01
C ALA A 136 -6.38 -7.02 34.75
N PHE A 137 -6.91 -6.40 35.81
CA PHE A 137 -8.07 -5.50 35.79
C PHE A 137 -7.83 -4.33 36.72
N ALA A 138 -6.78 -3.56 36.43
CA ALA A 138 -6.49 -2.36 37.21
C ALA A 138 -7.57 -1.31 36.99
N ASP A 139 -7.89 -0.56 38.05
CA ASP A 139 -8.74 0.61 37.92
C ASP A 139 -8.03 1.63 37.00
N LYS A 140 -8.79 2.30 36.13
CA LYS A 140 -8.23 3.36 35.26
C LYS A 140 -7.65 4.53 36.06
N GLU A 141 -8.06 4.69 37.30
CA GLU A 141 -7.56 5.71 38.23
C GLU A 141 -6.29 5.26 38.99
N ASP A 142 -5.89 3.97 38.88
CA ASP A 142 -4.65 3.47 39.45
C ASP A 142 -3.44 4.07 38.71
N PRO A 143 -2.53 4.78 39.40
CA PRO A 143 -1.33 5.35 38.79
C PRO A 143 -0.39 4.33 38.12
N LEU A 144 -0.47 3.07 38.52
CA LEU A 144 0.29 1.95 37.94
C LEU A 144 -0.46 1.25 36.81
N SER A 145 -1.67 1.70 36.46
CA SER A 145 -2.47 1.12 35.40
C SER A 145 -1.93 1.52 34.03
N CYS A 146 -1.70 0.55 33.18
CA CYS A 146 -1.37 0.74 31.77
C CYS A 146 -2.30 -0.11 30.89
N LYS A 147 -2.47 0.32 29.63
CA LYS A 147 -3.19 -0.46 28.63
C LYS A 147 -2.21 -1.38 27.92
N GLU A 148 -2.52 -2.67 27.93
CA GLU A 148 -1.83 -3.68 27.16
C GLU A 148 -2.74 -4.31 26.14
N ALA A 149 -2.23 -4.47 24.92
CA ALA A 149 -2.86 -5.25 23.89
C ALA A 149 -2.41 -6.71 24.02
N LEU A 150 -3.40 -7.59 24.07
CA LEU A 150 -3.23 -9.04 24.05
C LEU A 150 -3.70 -9.52 22.70
N ILE A 151 -2.79 -10.06 21.87
CA ILE A 151 -3.12 -10.51 20.53
C ILE A 151 -2.86 -12.01 20.45
N PHE A 152 -3.86 -12.74 19.96
CA PHE A 152 -3.78 -14.15 19.61
C PHE A 152 -3.97 -14.32 18.12
N ILE A 153 -3.10 -15.10 17.49
CA ILE A 153 -3.20 -15.41 16.07
C ILE A 153 -2.97 -16.91 15.89
N ARG A 154 -3.82 -17.56 15.08
CA ARG A 154 -3.61 -18.92 14.62
C ARG A 154 -3.36 -18.89 13.12
N VAL A 155 -2.27 -19.54 12.69
CA VAL A 155 -1.88 -19.63 11.30
C VAL A 155 -1.74 -21.08 10.85
N ASP A 156 -2.00 -21.32 9.57
CA ASP A 156 -1.77 -22.60 8.90
C ASP A 156 -0.26 -22.69 8.54
N PHE A 157 0.53 -23.13 9.51
CA PHE A 157 1.98 -23.20 9.39
C PHE A 157 2.52 -24.35 10.24
N HIS A 158 3.40 -25.16 9.64
CA HIS A 158 4.10 -26.26 10.30
C HIS A 158 5.59 -26.16 9.96
N GLY A 159 6.34 -25.38 10.73
CA GLY A 159 7.78 -25.20 10.55
C GLY A 159 8.62 -25.88 11.63
N SER A 160 9.91 -25.96 11.43
CA SER A 160 10.89 -26.37 12.43
C SER A 160 10.96 -25.41 13.61
N SER A 161 11.61 -25.80 14.70
CA SER A 161 11.84 -24.91 15.85
C SER A 161 12.64 -23.65 15.46
N GLU A 162 13.55 -23.76 14.48
CA GLU A 162 14.30 -22.63 13.96
C GLU A 162 13.41 -21.66 13.21
N GLU A 163 12.49 -22.14 12.37
CA GLU A 163 11.53 -21.31 11.63
C GLU A 163 10.54 -20.62 12.58
N GLN A 164 10.13 -21.28 13.67
CA GLN A 164 9.29 -20.67 14.71
C GLN A 164 10.04 -19.53 15.42
N GLN A 165 11.29 -19.75 15.82
CA GLN A 165 12.12 -18.72 16.46
C GLN A 165 12.39 -17.54 15.51
N GLU A 166 12.59 -17.80 14.22
CA GLU A 166 12.75 -16.76 13.24
C GLU A 166 11.45 -15.95 13.06
N LEU A 167 10.30 -16.62 13.02
CA LEU A 167 8.99 -15.95 12.96
C LEU A 167 8.76 -15.08 14.19
N GLU A 168 9.05 -15.62 15.40
CA GLU A 168 8.95 -14.88 16.66
C GLU A 168 9.83 -13.63 16.64
N LYS A 169 11.10 -13.77 16.25
CA LYS A 169 12.02 -12.64 16.12
C LYS A 169 11.51 -11.57 15.16
N ASN A 170 10.98 -11.96 14.00
CA ASN A 170 10.52 -10.99 13.02
C ASN A 170 9.23 -10.26 13.46
N ILE A 171 8.34 -10.95 14.16
CA ILE A 171 7.17 -10.30 14.78
C ILE A 171 7.63 -9.28 15.84
N VAL A 172 8.62 -9.62 16.66
CA VAL A 172 9.20 -8.69 17.63
C VAL A 172 9.78 -7.46 16.95
N GLU A 173 10.54 -7.62 15.85
CA GLU A 173 11.10 -6.50 15.10
C GLU A 173 10.01 -5.58 14.54
N VAL A 174 8.96 -6.15 13.93
CA VAL A 174 7.81 -5.38 13.42
C VAL A 174 7.11 -4.59 14.54
N LEU A 175 6.91 -5.21 15.70
CA LEU A 175 6.28 -4.54 16.84
C LEU A 175 7.15 -3.43 17.41
N CYS A 176 8.46 -3.59 17.42
CA CYS A 176 9.40 -2.52 17.76
C CYS A 176 9.40 -1.38 16.74
N ASP A 177 9.17 -1.68 15.44
CA ASP A 177 8.97 -0.65 14.42
C ASP A 177 7.70 0.16 14.69
N VAL A 178 6.60 -0.52 15.05
CA VAL A 178 5.34 0.13 15.45
C VAL A 178 5.56 1.04 16.66
N GLU A 179 6.32 0.57 17.66
CA GLU A 179 6.65 1.33 18.86
C GLU A 179 7.43 2.62 18.51
N ALA A 180 8.48 2.51 17.71
CA ALA A 180 9.28 3.65 17.29
C ALA A 180 8.45 4.70 16.54
N VAL A 181 7.58 4.27 15.63
CA VAL A 181 6.66 5.15 14.90
C VAL A 181 5.68 5.84 15.84
N THR A 182 5.14 5.11 16.80
CA THR A 182 4.13 5.63 17.74
C THR A 182 4.73 6.60 18.76
N ASP A 183 5.89 6.28 19.31
CA ASP A 183 6.56 7.10 20.32
C ASP A 183 7.11 8.39 19.71
N ASP A 184 7.63 8.32 18.48
CA ASP A 184 8.15 9.48 17.78
C ASP A 184 7.09 10.26 16.99
N PHE A 185 5.80 9.88 17.04
CA PHE A 185 4.75 10.57 16.29
C PHE A 185 4.65 12.07 16.61
N LEU A 186 4.65 12.45 17.89
CA LEU A 186 4.59 13.84 18.29
C LEU A 186 5.86 14.62 17.88
N PRO A 187 7.09 14.12 18.13
CA PRO A 187 8.30 14.71 17.62
C PRO A 187 8.32 14.89 16.10
N MET A 188 7.89 13.87 15.32
CA MET A 188 7.81 13.95 13.86
C MET A 188 6.79 14.99 13.40
N SER A 189 5.61 15.02 14.04
CA SER A 189 4.56 16.01 13.74
C SER A 189 5.04 17.44 13.99
N HIS A 190 5.70 17.68 15.12
CA HIS A 190 6.28 18.98 15.45
C HIS A 190 7.34 19.40 14.42
N ARG A 191 8.18 18.46 13.99
CA ARG A 191 9.19 18.71 12.95
C ARG A 191 8.55 19.09 11.61
N LEU A 192 7.44 18.45 11.26
CA LEU A 192 6.69 18.81 10.05
C LEU A 192 6.08 20.22 10.18
N ASP A 193 5.57 20.59 11.35
CA ASP A 193 5.06 21.96 11.60
C ASP A 193 6.16 23.01 11.44
N GLU A 194 7.34 22.78 12.02
CA GLU A 194 8.51 23.67 11.85
C GLU A 194 8.88 23.83 10.36
N SER A 195 8.89 22.71 9.61
CA SER A 195 9.22 22.75 8.18
C SER A 195 8.16 23.50 7.36
N ILE A 196 6.88 23.37 7.71
CA ILE A 196 5.78 24.12 7.08
C ILE A 196 5.95 25.63 7.35
N ASP A 197 6.26 26.00 8.57
CA ASP A 197 6.49 27.41 8.95
C ASP A 197 7.72 27.98 8.25
N GLU A 198 8.80 27.21 8.11
CA GLU A 198 9.99 27.62 7.33
C GLU A 198 9.62 27.87 5.87
N VAL A 199 8.85 27.00 5.24
CA VAL A 199 8.37 27.16 3.85
C VAL A 199 7.49 28.40 3.73
N LYS A 200 6.55 28.58 4.66
CA LYS A 200 5.64 29.73 4.69
C LYS A 200 6.39 31.07 4.78
N ALA A 201 7.45 31.11 5.57
CA ALA A 201 8.25 32.33 5.78
C ALA A 201 9.21 32.62 4.62
N ASN A 202 9.71 31.62 3.89
CA ASN A 202 10.87 31.74 3.02
C ASN A 202 10.64 31.34 1.55
N ALA A 203 9.44 30.90 1.16
CA ALA A 203 9.15 30.53 -0.23
C ALA A 203 9.11 31.75 -1.18
N MET A 204 10.17 32.57 -1.15
CA MET A 204 10.31 33.84 -1.86
C MET A 204 10.54 33.60 -3.34
N GLY A 205 9.92 33.05 -4.11
CA GLY A 205 10.10 32.83 -5.56
C GLY A 205 8.81 32.36 -6.22
N LEU A 206 7.84 32.00 -5.37
CA LEU A 206 6.52 31.57 -5.81
C LEU A 206 5.50 32.70 -5.62
N PRO A 207 4.48 32.81 -6.48
CA PRO A 207 3.33 33.67 -6.26
C PRO A 207 2.67 33.36 -4.90
N LEU A 208 2.23 34.39 -4.17
CA LEU A 208 1.64 34.24 -2.83
C LEU A 208 0.53 33.18 -2.78
N GLY A 209 -0.35 33.15 -3.79
CA GLY A 209 -1.42 32.16 -3.87
C GLY A 209 -0.94 30.72 -4.06
N GLU A 210 0.24 30.50 -4.63
CA GLU A 210 0.84 29.16 -4.75
C GLU A 210 1.44 28.70 -3.42
N VAL A 211 2.03 29.63 -2.66
CA VAL A 211 2.54 29.34 -1.32
C VAL A 211 1.39 29.00 -0.38
N GLU A 212 0.29 29.75 -0.40
CA GLU A 212 -0.90 29.47 0.41
C GLU A 212 -1.51 28.09 0.09
N GLU A 213 -1.62 27.74 -1.18
CA GLU A 213 -2.11 26.42 -1.60
C GLU A 213 -1.17 25.27 -1.17
N LEU A 214 0.14 25.50 -1.26
CA LEU A 214 1.14 24.53 -0.82
C LEU A 214 1.10 24.32 0.70
N VAL A 215 1.09 25.40 1.46
CA VAL A 215 0.98 25.34 2.93
C VAL A 215 -0.33 24.64 3.33
N GLY A 216 -1.46 25.03 2.72
CA GLY A 216 -2.74 24.39 2.97
C GLY A 216 -2.73 22.89 2.65
N PHE A 217 -1.98 22.46 1.63
CA PHE A 217 -1.80 21.06 1.31
C PHE A 217 -0.98 20.31 2.36
N LEU A 218 0.12 20.88 2.82
CA LEU A 218 0.97 20.28 3.86
C LEU A 218 0.23 20.18 5.20
N GLU A 219 -0.50 21.23 5.59
CA GLU A 219 -1.35 21.23 6.78
C GLU A 219 -2.45 20.16 6.69
N TRP A 220 -3.08 20.02 5.52
CA TRP A 220 -4.07 18.97 5.27
C TRP A 220 -3.47 17.56 5.36
N LEU A 221 -2.27 17.34 4.78
CA LEU A 221 -1.56 16.06 4.90
C LEU A 221 -1.28 15.71 6.37
N ARG A 222 -0.80 16.68 7.15
CA ARG A 222 -0.45 16.51 8.56
C ARG A 222 -1.65 16.10 9.42
N VAL A 223 -2.83 16.65 9.16
CA VAL A 223 -4.00 16.44 10.06
C VAL A 223 -4.61 15.06 9.86
N ASP A 224 -4.87 14.64 8.61
CA ASP A 224 -5.68 13.45 8.36
C ASP A 224 -5.25 12.62 7.14
N ALA A 225 -4.29 13.09 6.36
CA ALA A 225 -4.06 12.54 5.04
C ALA A 225 -2.74 11.79 4.89
N PHE A 226 -1.85 11.86 5.89
CA PHE A 226 -0.55 11.22 5.86
C PHE A 226 -0.18 10.62 7.22
N ILE A 227 0.14 9.33 7.26
CA ILE A 227 0.63 8.64 8.44
C ILE A 227 2.15 8.75 8.42
N LEU A 228 2.71 9.49 9.36
CA LEU A 228 4.15 9.63 9.51
C LEU A 228 4.76 8.32 10.05
N LEU A 229 5.76 7.80 9.35
CA LEU A 229 6.49 6.59 9.73
C LEU A 229 7.94 6.90 10.11
N GLY A 230 8.53 7.95 9.56
CA GLY A 230 9.90 8.34 9.83
C GLY A 230 10.18 9.77 9.39
N CYS A 231 11.16 10.39 10.03
CA CYS A 231 11.65 11.71 9.68
C CYS A 231 13.16 11.76 9.83
N THR A 232 13.83 12.43 8.89
CA THR A 232 15.25 12.75 8.98
C THR A 232 15.57 14.07 8.32
N GLU A 233 16.77 14.61 8.58
CA GLU A 233 17.23 15.86 7.98
C GLU A 233 18.59 15.70 7.32
N TYR A 234 18.75 16.44 6.24
CA TYR A 234 20.01 16.62 5.54
C TYR A 234 20.47 18.06 5.70
N LYS A 235 21.77 18.23 5.94
CA LYS A 235 22.45 19.55 5.94
C LYS A 235 23.17 19.73 4.62
N LEU A 236 23.13 20.94 4.11
CA LEU A 236 23.93 21.33 2.97
C LEU A 236 25.32 21.73 3.45
N VAL A 237 26.33 21.03 2.95
CA VAL A 237 27.75 21.23 3.31
C VAL A 237 28.54 21.54 2.05
N GLU A 238 29.43 22.53 2.12
CA GLU A 238 30.38 22.81 1.06
C GLU A 238 31.62 21.92 1.22
N SER A 239 31.90 21.06 0.24
CA SER A 239 33.05 20.17 0.23
C SER A 239 33.70 20.17 -1.14
N ASP A 240 35.01 20.40 -1.23
CA ASP A 240 35.81 20.32 -2.46
C ASP A 240 35.23 21.15 -3.64
N HIS A 241 34.71 22.35 -3.36
CA HIS A 241 34.03 23.24 -4.32
C HIS A 241 32.68 22.71 -4.86
N ALA A 242 32.09 21.67 -4.24
CA ALA A 242 30.74 21.17 -4.53
C ALA A 242 29.87 21.23 -3.28
N LEU A 243 28.58 21.52 -3.46
CA LEU A 243 27.58 21.41 -2.40
C LEU A 243 27.19 19.93 -2.25
N LYS A 244 27.23 19.42 -1.04
CA LYS A 244 26.81 18.06 -0.71
C LYS A 244 25.75 18.09 0.39
N LEU A 245 24.82 17.16 0.30
CA LEU A 245 23.83 16.91 1.36
C LEU A 245 24.38 15.84 2.28
N GLU A 246 24.54 16.18 3.56
CA GLU A 246 24.97 15.24 4.60
C GLU A 246 23.81 14.93 5.54
N LEU A 247 23.60 13.64 5.80
CA LEU A 247 22.60 13.16 6.74
C LEU A 247 22.94 13.66 8.16
N SER A 248 21.92 14.07 8.91
CA SER A 248 22.02 14.45 10.34
C SER A 248 21.58 13.27 11.21
N PRO A 249 22.49 12.39 11.68
CA PRO A 249 22.11 11.16 12.38
C PRO A 249 21.32 11.42 13.66
N GLU A 250 21.60 12.53 14.34
CA GLU A 250 20.94 12.96 15.58
C GLU A 250 19.48 13.40 15.38
N ARG A 251 19.04 13.47 14.13
CA ARG A 251 17.71 13.96 13.74
C ARG A 251 16.83 12.88 13.09
N GLN A 252 17.21 11.64 13.26
CA GLN A 252 16.44 10.50 12.77
C GLN A 252 15.36 10.10 13.78
N LEU A 253 14.10 10.01 13.33
CA LEU A 253 12.94 9.66 14.14
C LEU A 253 12.14 8.53 13.49
N GLY A 254 11.38 7.80 14.29
CA GLY A 254 10.54 6.70 13.86
C GLY A 254 11.34 5.54 13.25
N ILE A 255 10.93 5.06 12.09
CA ILE A 255 11.61 3.96 11.38
C ILE A 255 13.10 4.27 11.14
N PHE A 256 13.46 5.51 10.85
CA PHE A 256 14.86 5.87 10.61
C PHE A 256 15.72 5.83 11.87
N ALA A 257 15.16 5.96 13.07
CA ALA A 257 15.89 5.78 14.32
C ALA A 257 16.26 4.30 14.54
N ARG A 258 15.39 3.38 14.11
CA ARG A 258 15.64 1.93 14.21
C ARG A 258 16.44 1.36 13.04
N HIS A 259 16.09 1.78 11.85
CA HIS A 259 16.73 1.40 10.59
C HIS A 259 17.33 2.65 9.96
N PRO A 260 18.51 3.11 10.43
CA PRO A 260 19.18 4.26 9.86
C PRO A 260 19.31 4.08 8.35
N ILE A 261 19.10 5.14 7.60
CA ILE A 261 19.32 5.13 6.14
C ILE A 261 20.74 4.62 5.92
N ASP A 262 20.85 3.47 5.23
CA ASP A 262 22.14 2.87 4.95
C ASP A 262 22.98 3.87 4.15
N MET A 263 24.10 4.28 4.76
CA MET A 263 25.07 5.18 4.15
C MET A 263 25.97 4.44 3.15
N SER A 264 25.60 3.22 2.69
CA SER A 264 26.30 2.56 1.60
C SER A 264 26.24 3.44 0.34
N GLU A 265 27.36 3.57 -0.34
CA GLU A 265 27.54 4.49 -1.48
C GLU A 265 26.47 4.36 -2.57
N THR A 266 25.83 3.18 -2.72
CA THR A 266 24.85 2.91 -3.76
C THR A 266 23.46 3.51 -3.42
N ALA A 267 22.97 3.34 -2.21
CA ALA A 267 21.65 3.84 -1.80
C ALA A 267 21.64 5.37 -1.62
N ILE A 268 22.78 5.95 -1.18
CA ILE A 268 22.96 7.39 -1.05
C ILE A 268 23.06 8.06 -2.42
N ASN A 269 23.77 7.45 -3.37
CA ASN A 269 23.96 8.05 -4.69
C ASN A 269 22.63 8.17 -5.45
N ASP A 270 21.72 7.22 -5.31
CA ASP A 270 20.41 7.26 -5.98
C ASP A 270 19.48 8.31 -5.35
N LEU A 271 19.35 8.31 -4.02
CA LEU A 271 18.54 9.31 -3.31
C LEU A 271 19.19 10.70 -3.38
N SER A 272 20.53 10.77 -3.26
CA SER A 272 21.26 12.05 -3.28
C SER A 272 21.19 12.75 -4.64
N ALA A 273 21.20 12.02 -5.75
CA ALA A 273 21.04 12.61 -7.08
C ALA A 273 19.68 13.30 -7.24
N GLY A 274 18.60 12.65 -6.79
CA GLY A 274 17.26 13.24 -6.78
C GLY A 274 17.15 14.45 -5.84
N LEU A 275 17.73 14.36 -4.65
CA LEU A 275 17.78 15.47 -3.69
C LEU A 275 18.59 16.66 -4.23
N HIS A 276 19.72 16.43 -4.88
CA HIS A 276 20.50 17.50 -5.53
C HIS A 276 19.70 18.21 -6.62
N LYS A 277 19.03 17.46 -7.49
CA LYS A 277 18.17 18.00 -8.54
C LYS A 277 17.00 18.81 -7.96
N PHE A 278 16.41 18.32 -6.87
CA PHE A 278 15.39 19.07 -6.13
C PHE A 278 15.96 20.32 -5.49
N HIS A 279 17.17 20.24 -4.89
CA HIS A 279 17.83 21.40 -4.30
C HIS A 279 18.03 22.53 -5.31
N GLU A 280 18.43 22.24 -6.54
CA GLU A 280 18.61 23.21 -7.61
C GLU A 280 17.30 23.81 -8.14
N SER A 281 16.17 23.13 -7.91
CA SER A 281 14.85 23.61 -8.32
C SER A 281 14.38 24.80 -7.48
N SER A 282 13.44 25.61 -7.99
CA SER A 282 12.79 26.69 -7.21
C SER A 282 11.69 26.17 -6.28
N LEU A 283 11.31 24.90 -6.39
CA LEU A 283 10.21 24.32 -5.62
C LEU A 283 10.64 24.08 -4.17
N PRO A 284 9.82 24.46 -3.17
CA PRO A 284 10.12 24.24 -1.75
C PRO A 284 9.76 22.83 -1.27
N VAL A 285 9.01 22.05 -2.06
CA VAL A 285 8.55 20.70 -1.74
C VAL A 285 8.67 19.78 -2.94
N ALA A 286 9.03 18.52 -2.68
CA ALA A 286 8.94 17.41 -3.65
C ALA A 286 8.24 16.21 -3.03
N PHE A 287 7.58 15.43 -3.87
CA PHE A 287 6.90 14.20 -3.50
C PHE A 287 7.48 13.07 -4.34
N THR A 288 7.82 11.95 -3.70
CA THR A 288 8.30 10.75 -4.40
C THR A 288 7.96 9.50 -3.61
N LYS A 289 8.20 8.33 -4.17
CA LYS A 289 8.08 7.06 -3.45
C LYS A 289 9.43 6.65 -2.85
N SER A 290 9.35 6.02 -1.68
CA SER A 290 10.48 5.33 -1.06
C SER A 290 10.72 4.00 -1.75
N SER A 291 11.98 3.57 -1.82
CA SER A 291 12.33 2.20 -2.20
C SER A 291 12.02 1.17 -1.09
N LEU A 292 11.61 1.64 0.09
CA LEU A 292 11.31 0.80 1.25
C LEU A 292 9.81 0.53 1.33
N ARG A 293 9.46 -0.75 1.46
CA ARG A 293 8.09 -1.16 1.80
C ARG A 293 7.86 -0.98 3.29
N SER A 294 6.73 -0.43 3.64
CA SER A 294 6.35 -0.30 5.05
C SER A 294 6.09 -1.66 5.68
N SER A 295 6.66 -1.86 6.88
CA SER A 295 6.33 -2.93 7.82
C SER A 295 5.18 -2.54 8.75
N VAL A 296 4.79 -1.24 8.79
CA VAL A 296 3.80 -0.67 9.69
C VAL A 296 2.53 -0.29 8.93
N HIS A 297 1.38 -0.62 9.50
CA HIS A 297 0.03 -0.29 9.04
C HIS A 297 -0.42 -1.00 7.75
N ARG A 298 0.27 -0.86 6.61
CA ARG A 298 -0.06 -1.57 5.36
C ARG A 298 1.20 -1.83 4.52
N GLN A 299 1.21 -2.95 3.84
CA GLN A 299 2.30 -3.32 2.94
C GLN A 299 2.19 -2.52 1.62
N ALA A 300 2.88 -1.39 1.58
CA ALA A 300 3.00 -0.55 0.40
C ALA A 300 4.38 0.12 0.37
N TYR A 301 4.83 0.55 -0.79
CA TYR A 301 5.95 1.48 -0.83
C TYR A 301 5.55 2.76 -0.12
N SER A 302 6.38 3.16 0.85
CA SER A 302 6.17 4.42 1.56
C SER A 302 6.33 5.60 0.61
N ASP A 303 5.73 6.72 0.96
CA ASP A 303 5.85 7.96 0.21
C ASP A 303 6.80 8.91 0.96
N TYR A 304 7.58 9.67 0.21
CA TYR A 304 8.44 10.72 0.73
C TYR A 304 7.86 12.11 0.44
N ILE A 305 7.89 12.94 1.47
CA ILE A 305 7.70 14.40 1.38
C ILE A 305 9.03 15.02 1.73
N VAL A 306 9.63 15.74 0.77
CA VAL A 306 10.91 16.42 0.96
C VAL A 306 10.66 17.92 0.99
N LEU A 307 11.07 18.58 2.05
CA LEU A 307 10.89 20.02 2.27
C LEU A 307 12.25 20.70 2.39
N LYS A 308 12.45 21.81 1.67
CA LYS A 308 13.66 22.65 1.83
C LYS A 308 13.66 23.30 3.20
N ARG A 309 14.84 23.36 3.79
CA ARG A 309 15.10 24.07 5.06
C ARG A 309 15.80 25.40 4.77
N TYR A 310 15.40 26.40 5.51
CA TYR A 310 15.88 27.77 5.31
C TYR A 310 16.51 28.32 6.59
N ASN A 311 17.53 29.15 6.44
CA ASN A 311 18.03 29.93 7.55
C ASN A 311 17.23 31.26 7.71
N SER A 312 17.57 32.06 8.73
CA SER A 312 16.92 33.33 9.00
C SER A 312 17.08 34.41 7.89
N LEU A 313 17.96 34.15 6.92
CA LEU A 313 18.19 35.03 5.75
C LEU A 313 17.45 34.53 4.50
N GLY A 314 16.68 33.43 4.60
CA GLY A 314 15.97 32.83 3.48
C GLY A 314 16.82 31.96 2.54
N ALA A 315 18.07 31.68 2.90
CA ALA A 315 18.92 30.79 2.14
C ALA A 315 18.63 29.30 2.49
N VAL A 316 18.64 28.45 1.49
CA VAL A 316 18.46 26.99 1.69
C VAL A 316 19.70 26.42 2.38
N VAL A 317 19.51 25.75 3.52
CA VAL A 317 20.58 25.17 4.35
C VAL A 317 20.51 23.65 4.45
N GLY A 318 19.51 23.05 3.84
CA GLY A 318 19.31 21.59 3.88
C GLY A 318 17.90 21.21 3.47
N GLU A 319 17.54 19.99 3.81
CA GLU A 319 16.25 19.39 3.48
C GLU A 319 15.75 18.53 4.65
N SER A 320 14.43 18.53 4.87
CA SER A 320 13.74 17.63 5.78
C SER A 320 13.02 16.56 4.95
N LEU A 321 13.26 15.29 5.25
CA LEU A 321 12.65 14.13 4.60
C LEU A 321 11.66 13.48 5.57
N PHE A 322 10.41 13.43 5.18
CA PHE A 322 9.33 12.72 5.90
C PHE A 322 8.92 11.49 5.10
N MET A 323 8.95 10.34 5.75
CA MET A 323 8.47 9.07 5.20
C MET A 323 7.12 8.73 5.81
N GLY A 324 6.19 8.24 5.00
CA GLY A 324 4.89 7.83 5.49
C GLY A 324 4.00 7.19 4.43
N LEU A 325 2.72 7.11 4.75
CA LEU A 325 1.70 6.51 3.89
C LEU A 325 0.50 7.46 3.77
N TYR A 326 0.02 7.67 2.55
CA TYR A 326 -1.24 8.38 2.34
C TYR A 326 -2.40 7.58 2.91
N THR A 327 -3.31 8.24 3.63
CA THR A 327 -4.52 7.61 4.16
C THR A 327 -5.58 7.44 3.06
N SER A 328 -6.64 6.67 3.36
CA SER A 328 -7.80 6.52 2.46
C SER A 328 -8.43 7.86 2.07
N ARG A 329 -8.31 8.88 2.93
CA ARG A 329 -8.83 10.23 2.68
C ARG A 329 -8.25 10.88 1.44
N VAL A 330 -6.97 10.65 1.13
CA VAL A 330 -6.32 11.13 -0.09
C VAL A 330 -7.00 10.56 -1.34
N TYR A 331 -7.41 9.32 -1.30
CA TYR A 331 -8.01 8.63 -2.45
C TYR A 331 -9.52 8.90 -2.60
N THR A 332 -10.19 9.25 -1.51
CA THR A 332 -11.65 9.52 -1.50
C THR A 332 -12.01 10.99 -1.67
N MET A 333 -11.14 11.92 -1.28
CA MET A 333 -11.36 13.35 -1.45
C MET A 333 -11.30 13.75 -2.93
N SER A 334 -12.24 14.62 -3.36
CA SER A 334 -12.25 15.16 -4.72
C SER A 334 -11.01 16.03 -4.98
N PRO A 335 -10.32 15.86 -6.13
CA PRO A 335 -9.19 16.72 -6.53
C PRO A 335 -9.56 18.21 -6.59
N PHE A 336 -10.83 18.52 -6.81
CA PHE A 336 -11.32 19.91 -6.86
C PHE A 336 -11.39 20.58 -5.49
N GLN A 337 -11.32 19.81 -4.41
CA GLN A 337 -11.34 20.30 -3.02
C GLN A 337 -9.96 20.22 -2.36
N MET A 338 -9.04 19.42 -2.94
CA MET A 338 -7.71 19.18 -2.38
C MET A 338 -6.81 20.39 -2.61
N PRO A 339 -6.28 21.02 -1.57
CA PRO A 339 -5.35 22.14 -1.72
C PRO A 339 -4.20 21.80 -2.68
N LEU A 340 -3.57 22.73 -3.31
CA LEU A 340 -2.55 22.58 -4.36
C LEU A 340 -3.08 21.89 -5.63
N ILE A 341 -3.75 20.78 -5.50
CA ILE A 341 -4.28 20.00 -6.64
C ILE A 341 -5.45 20.74 -7.30
N ARG A 342 -6.35 21.32 -6.54
CA ARG A 342 -7.48 22.12 -7.07
C ARG A 342 -6.99 23.28 -7.95
N GLN A 343 -5.88 23.90 -7.61
CA GLN A 343 -5.29 24.96 -8.43
C GLN A 343 -4.74 24.41 -9.75
N ARG A 344 -3.98 23.31 -9.71
CA ARG A 344 -3.49 22.62 -10.93
C ARG A 344 -4.62 22.17 -11.83
N VAL A 345 -5.65 21.56 -11.27
CA VAL A 345 -6.85 21.12 -11.97
C VAL A 345 -7.56 22.31 -12.65
N GLN A 346 -7.68 23.43 -11.93
CA GLN A 346 -8.30 24.65 -12.52
C GLN A 346 -7.47 25.22 -13.67
N GLN A 347 -6.14 25.18 -13.58
CA GLN A 347 -5.25 25.59 -14.68
C GLN A 347 -5.45 24.69 -15.90
N VAL A 348 -5.54 23.37 -15.70
CA VAL A 348 -5.82 22.41 -16.78
C VAL A 348 -7.18 22.68 -17.43
N LEU A 349 -8.25 22.83 -16.64
CA LEU A 349 -9.58 23.11 -17.16
C LEU A 349 -9.67 24.43 -17.94
N ASN A 350 -9.00 25.48 -17.46
CA ASN A 350 -8.91 26.77 -18.17
C ASN A 350 -8.20 26.62 -19.52
N ARG A 351 -7.13 25.82 -19.57
CA ARG A 351 -6.37 25.56 -20.79
C ARG A 351 -7.14 24.69 -21.78
N VAL A 352 -7.89 23.70 -21.31
CA VAL A 352 -8.76 22.85 -22.13
C VAL A 352 -9.82 23.69 -22.83
N GLY A 353 -10.38 24.70 -22.16
CA GLY A 353 -11.28 25.69 -22.73
C GLY A 353 -12.68 25.17 -23.08
N PHE A 354 -13.09 24.01 -22.58
CA PHE A 354 -14.44 23.51 -22.79
C PHE A 354 -15.49 24.38 -22.09
N PRO A 355 -16.62 24.69 -22.72
CA PRO A 355 -17.68 25.48 -22.10
C PRO A 355 -18.16 24.81 -20.80
N LYS A 356 -18.23 25.55 -19.70
CA LYS A 356 -18.74 25.04 -18.43
C LYS A 356 -20.14 24.47 -18.60
N GLY A 357 -20.36 23.24 -18.07
CA GLY A 357 -21.62 22.52 -18.17
C GLY A 357 -21.82 21.72 -19.47
N SER A 358 -20.92 21.85 -20.47
CA SER A 358 -20.95 21.00 -21.67
C SER A 358 -20.65 19.53 -21.30
N HIS A 359 -20.99 18.61 -22.20
CA HIS A 359 -20.69 17.19 -22.07
C HIS A 359 -19.18 16.97 -21.93
N ASP A 360 -18.37 17.61 -22.76
CA ASP A 360 -16.92 17.51 -22.78
C ASP A 360 -16.30 18.05 -21.48
N TYR A 361 -16.84 19.15 -20.93
CA TYR A 361 -16.40 19.66 -19.63
C TYR A 361 -16.68 18.66 -18.51
N LYS A 362 -17.87 18.04 -18.46
CA LYS A 362 -18.24 17.04 -17.46
C LYS A 362 -17.38 15.78 -17.60
N ALA A 363 -17.15 15.32 -18.83
CA ALA A 363 -16.27 14.18 -19.11
C ALA A 363 -14.84 14.45 -18.63
N MET A 364 -14.31 15.65 -18.85
CA MET A 364 -12.98 16.05 -18.35
C MET A 364 -12.94 16.09 -16.82
N CYS A 365 -13.96 16.64 -16.17
CA CYS A 365 -14.04 16.62 -14.69
C CYS A 365 -14.07 15.18 -14.15
N GLN A 366 -14.82 14.29 -14.79
CA GLN A 366 -14.86 12.88 -14.39
C GLN A 366 -13.51 12.19 -14.59
N LEU A 367 -12.79 12.47 -15.68
CA LEU A 367 -11.44 11.96 -15.89
C LEU A 367 -10.48 12.41 -14.77
N ILE A 368 -10.57 13.68 -14.36
CA ILE A 368 -9.76 14.21 -13.25
C ILE A 368 -10.11 13.52 -11.93
N GLU A 369 -11.41 13.30 -11.65
CA GLU A 369 -11.85 12.61 -10.43
C GLU A 369 -11.29 11.19 -10.31
N ILE A 370 -11.20 10.47 -11.41
CA ILE A 370 -10.72 9.08 -11.42
C ILE A 370 -9.23 8.97 -11.72
N HIS A 371 -8.53 10.10 -11.99
CA HIS A 371 -7.09 10.06 -12.26
C HIS A 371 -6.30 9.62 -11.02
N PRO A 372 -5.21 8.83 -11.15
CA PRO A 372 -4.41 8.40 -10.00
C PRO A 372 -3.94 9.60 -9.17
N ARG A 373 -4.14 9.56 -7.88
CA ARG A 373 -3.78 10.67 -6.98
C ARG A 373 -2.29 10.99 -7.01
N GLU A 374 -1.45 9.96 -7.06
CA GLU A 374 -0.01 10.11 -7.15
C GLU A 374 0.43 10.85 -8.42
N GLU A 375 -0.28 10.65 -9.53
CA GLU A 375 -0.04 11.40 -10.77
C GLU A 375 -0.46 12.87 -10.63
N LEU A 376 -1.55 13.15 -9.90
CA LEU A 376 -1.96 14.53 -9.62
C LEU A 376 -0.95 15.28 -8.74
N PHE A 377 -0.29 14.58 -7.80
CA PHE A 377 0.72 15.18 -6.92
C PHE A 377 2.03 15.44 -7.65
N ASN A 378 2.44 14.53 -8.50
CA ASN A 378 3.77 14.51 -9.09
C ASN A 378 3.86 15.12 -10.49
N SER A 379 2.72 15.37 -11.16
CA SER A 379 2.71 15.97 -12.49
C SER A 379 2.64 17.49 -12.41
N SER A 380 3.35 18.16 -13.29
CA SER A 380 3.13 19.58 -13.58
C SER A 380 1.76 19.80 -14.25
N SER A 381 1.24 21.02 -14.24
CA SER A 381 0.00 21.37 -14.95
C SER A 381 0.06 21.06 -16.45
N GLU A 382 1.26 21.17 -17.06
CA GLU A 382 1.49 20.82 -18.47
C GLU A 382 1.39 19.33 -18.72
N GLU A 383 2.11 18.52 -17.94
CA GLU A 383 2.09 17.05 -18.06
C GLU A 383 0.69 16.51 -17.82
N LEU A 384 0.00 17.03 -16.80
CA LEU A 384 -1.38 16.65 -16.47
C LEU A 384 -2.34 17.01 -17.61
N TYR A 385 -2.20 18.21 -18.20
CA TYR A 385 -2.98 18.62 -19.38
C TYR A 385 -2.76 17.67 -20.55
N GLN A 386 -1.50 17.34 -20.87
CA GLN A 386 -1.16 16.45 -21.98
C GLN A 386 -1.73 15.04 -21.76
N ALA A 387 -1.58 14.49 -20.55
CA ALA A 387 -2.10 13.18 -20.19
C ALA A 387 -3.65 13.14 -20.29
N LEU A 388 -4.33 14.07 -19.63
CA LEU A 388 -5.78 14.12 -19.60
C LEU A 388 -6.38 14.35 -20.99
N MET A 389 -5.79 15.23 -21.82
CA MET A 389 -6.22 15.45 -23.20
C MET A 389 -6.00 14.21 -24.07
N ALA A 390 -4.90 13.48 -23.86
CA ALA A 390 -4.66 12.25 -24.60
C ALA A 390 -5.65 11.15 -24.19
N ILE A 391 -5.99 11.05 -22.89
CA ILE A 391 -7.01 10.13 -22.37
C ILE A 391 -8.41 10.54 -22.88
N TRP A 392 -8.77 11.83 -22.78
CA TRP A 392 -10.05 12.34 -23.25
C TRP A 392 -10.27 12.05 -24.74
N ARG A 393 -9.21 12.20 -25.59
CA ARG A 393 -9.26 11.89 -27.02
C ARG A 393 -9.46 10.40 -27.31
N ILE A 394 -9.24 9.50 -26.37
CA ILE A 394 -9.61 8.08 -26.54
C ILE A 394 -11.13 8.00 -26.71
N ASN A 395 -11.86 8.77 -25.90
CA ASN A 395 -13.32 8.73 -25.86
C ASN A 395 -13.80 7.28 -25.66
N GLU A 396 -14.95 6.91 -26.17
CA GLU A 396 -15.46 5.54 -26.10
C GLU A 396 -14.89 4.60 -27.20
N ARG A 397 -13.74 4.93 -27.79
CA ARG A 397 -13.11 4.06 -28.77
C ARG A 397 -12.45 2.86 -28.12
N ARG A 398 -12.64 1.70 -28.72
CA ARG A 398 -12.03 0.44 -28.27
C ARG A 398 -10.56 0.38 -28.70
N ILE A 399 -9.73 1.16 -28.05
CA ILE A 399 -8.28 1.24 -28.35
C ILE A 399 -7.48 1.11 -27.07
N VAL A 400 -6.28 0.57 -27.20
CA VAL A 400 -5.28 0.52 -26.12
C VAL A 400 -4.43 1.78 -26.14
N ARG A 401 -4.14 2.34 -24.99
CA ARG A 401 -3.22 3.48 -24.82
C ARG A 401 -2.30 3.26 -23.64
N PHE A 402 -1.09 3.69 -23.82
CA PHE A 402 -0.01 3.58 -22.86
C PHE A 402 0.57 4.97 -22.56
N PHE A 403 0.77 5.25 -21.27
CA PHE A 403 1.44 6.45 -20.77
C PHE A 403 2.51 6.02 -19.79
N MET A 404 3.64 6.70 -19.82
CA MET A 404 4.77 6.45 -18.96
C MET A 404 5.30 7.77 -18.39
N ARG A 405 5.54 7.82 -17.09
CA ARG A 405 6.19 8.94 -16.41
C ARG A 405 7.23 8.41 -15.44
N VAL A 406 8.38 9.02 -15.45
CA VAL A 406 9.46 8.76 -14.49
C VAL A 406 9.26 9.68 -13.28
N ASP A 407 9.48 9.18 -12.08
CA ASP A 407 9.39 10.00 -10.88
C ASP A 407 10.54 11.03 -10.82
N PRO A 408 10.40 12.13 -10.03
CA PRO A 408 11.43 13.17 -9.96
C PRO A 408 12.80 12.70 -9.47
N PHE A 409 12.84 11.61 -8.70
CA PHE A 409 14.07 11.02 -8.16
C PHE A 409 14.61 9.86 -9.00
N GLU A 410 13.95 9.56 -10.12
CA GLU A 410 14.39 8.55 -11.09
C GLU A 410 14.50 7.12 -10.51
N GLN A 411 13.73 6.82 -9.44
CA GLN A 411 13.69 5.50 -8.81
C GLN A 411 12.51 4.65 -9.26
N PHE A 412 11.44 5.31 -9.72
CA PHE A 412 10.21 4.64 -10.13
C PHE A 412 9.76 5.12 -11.50
N VAL A 413 9.13 4.22 -12.23
CA VAL A 413 8.39 4.53 -13.46
C VAL A 413 6.93 4.18 -13.26
N ASN A 414 6.08 5.17 -13.45
CA ASN A 414 4.63 5.00 -13.44
C ASN A 414 4.14 4.77 -14.86
N CYS A 415 3.43 3.66 -15.07
CA CYS A 415 2.86 3.28 -16.35
C CYS A 415 1.35 3.15 -16.24
N LEU A 416 0.60 3.87 -17.09
CA LEU A 416 -0.84 3.76 -17.19
C LEU A 416 -1.22 3.09 -18.51
N VAL A 417 -1.94 1.97 -18.41
CA VAL A 417 -2.47 1.24 -19.56
C VAL A 417 -3.99 1.34 -19.55
N TYR A 418 -4.56 1.93 -20.58
CA TYR A 418 -6.00 1.94 -20.85
C TYR A 418 -6.30 0.89 -21.91
N MET A 419 -7.23 -0.02 -21.64
CA MET A 419 -7.65 -1.04 -22.59
C MET A 419 -9.16 -1.31 -22.47
N PRO A 420 -9.82 -1.79 -23.54
CA PRO A 420 -11.21 -2.20 -23.47
C PRO A 420 -11.44 -3.28 -22.40
N ARG A 421 -12.54 -3.16 -21.64
CA ARG A 421 -12.85 -4.06 -20.51
C ARG A 421 -13.07 -5.50 -20.95
N ASP A 422 -13.58 -5.71 -22.14
CA ASP A 422 -13.88 -7.02 -22.70
C ASP A 422 -12.62 -7.82 -23.11
N ILE A 423 -11.52 -7.13 -23.38
CA ILE A 423 -10.22 -7.79 -23.64
C ILE A 423 -9.34 -7.87 -22.38
N TYR A 424 -9.72 -7.20 -21.29
CA TYR A 424 -8.97 -7.30 -20.04
C TYR A 424 -9.06 -8.71 -19.45
N LYS A 425 -7.91 -9.34 -19.29
CA LYS A 425 -7.73 -10.65 -18.63
C LYS A 425 -6.50 -10.58 -17.73
N THR A 426 -6.52 -11.34 -16.64
CA THR A 426 -5.36 -11.43 -15.72
C THR A 426 -4.09 -11.84 -16.49
N SER A 427 -4.18 -12.78 -17.41
CA SER A 427 -3.05 -13.22 -18.23
C SER A 427 -2.47 -12.11 -19.12
N ILE A 428 -3.31 -11.21 -19.66
CA ILE A 428 -2.83 -10.04 -20.42
C ILE A 428 -2.14 -9.04 -19.48
N ARG A 429 -2.74 -8.78 -18.32
CA ARG A 429 -2.14 -7.92 -17.30
C ARG A 429 -0.74 -8.42 -16.90
N GLU A 430 -0.59 -9.73 -16.64
CA GLU A 430 0.69 -10.36 -16.27
C GLU A 430 1.72 -10.31 -17.40
N ARG A 431 1.31 -10.50 -18.63
CA ARG A 431 2.19 -10.36 -19.80
C ARG A 431 2.67 -8.92 -19.98
N ILE A 432 1.81 -7.93 -19.77
CA ILE A 432 2.19 -6.51 -19.81
C ILE A 432 3.16 -6.20 -18.67
N GLU A 433 2.89 -6.69 -17.45
CA GLU A 433 3.79 -6.54 -16.30
C GLU A 433 5.19 -7.10 -16.61
N ALA A 434 5.26 -8.33 -17.13
CA ALA A 434 6.51 -8.95 -17.49
C ALA A 434 7.27 -8.18 -18.58
N LEU A 435 6.56 -7.68 -19.61
CA LEU A 435 7.12 -6.82 -20.64
C LEU A 435 7.70 -5.53 -20.05
N LEU A 436 6.94 -4.84 -19.20
CA LEU A 436 7.35 -3.59 -18.57
C LEU A 436 8.58 -3.80 -17.67
N LYS A 437 8.61 -4.88 -16.88
CA LYS A 437 9.77 -5.23 -16.05
C LYS A 437 11.02 -5.46 -16.90
N GLN A 438 10.90 -6.16 -18.01
CA GLN A 438 12.01 -6.45 -18.89
C GLN A 438 12.53 -5.20 -19.61
N GLU A 439 11.65 -4.39 -20.20
CA GLU A 439 12.04 -3.23 -21.00
C GLU A 439 12.61 -2.09 -20.15
N LEU A 440 12.12 -1.94 -18.90
CA LEU A 440 12.53 -0.89 -17.98
C LEU A 440 13.60 -1.33 -16.98
N ASP A 441 14.06 -2.59 -17.04
CA ASP A 441 14.99 -3.17 -16.06
C ASP A 441 14.49 -2.98 -14.61
N ALA A 442 13.23 -3.37 -14.38
CA ALA A 442 12.59 -3.17 -13.08
C ALA A 442 12.65 -4.43 -12.22
N SER A 443 13.05 -4.27 -10.96
CA SER A 443 13.09 -5.36 -9.97
C SER A 443 11.71 -5.76 -9.50
N GLU A 444 10.85 -4.77 -9.26
CA GLU A 444 9.53 -4.96 -8.67
C GLU A 444 8.47 -4.16 -9.44
N CYS A 445 7.23 -4.63 -9.36
CA CYS A 445 6.07 -3.95 -9.93
C CYS A 445 4.88 -4.10 -9.00
N GLU A 446 4.25 -2.99 -8.66
CA GLU A 446 2.91 -2.95 -8.06
C GLU A 446 1.91 -2.57 -9.13
N PHE A 447 0.69 -3.08 -9.04
CA PHE A 447 -0.36 -2.69 -9.96
C PHE A 447 -1.69 -2.46 -9.25
N ILE A 448 -2.47 -1.55 -9.82
CA ILE A 448 -3.85 -1.28 -9.42
C ILE A 448 -4.69 -1.21 -10.68
N THR A 449 -5.74 -2.04 -10.77
CA THR A 449 -6.70 -1.97 -11.87
C THR A 449 -7.98 -1.29 -11.42
N TYR A 450 -8.42 -0.32 -12.19
CA TYR A 450 -9.64 0.44 -11.97
C TYR A 450 -10.64 0.24 -13.09
N PHE A 451 -11.85 -0.15 -12.74
CA PHE A 451 -12.99 -0.31 -13.63
C PHE A 451 -14.02 0.80 -13.33
N SER A 452 -14.11 1.79 -14.21
CA SER A 452 -15.14 2.83 -14.14
C SER A 452 -16.39 2.42 -14.93
N GLU A 453 -17.37 3.30 -15.06
CA GLU A 453 -18.51 3.10 -15.98
C GLU A 453 -18.10 3.16 -17.48
N SER A 454 -16.88 3.65 -17.79
CA SER A 454 -16.32 3.64 -19.13
C SER A 454 -16.15 2.21 -19.67
N ILE A 455 -16.15 2.09 -21.01
CA ILE A 455 -15.80 0.84 -21.70
C ILE A 455 -14.35 0.42 -21.51
N LEU A 456 -13.51 1.31 -20.97
CA LEU A 456 -12.09 1.07 -20.74
C LEU A 456 -11.82 0.67 -19.28
N ALA A 457 -10.94 -0.29 -19.11
CA ALA A 457 -10.23 -0.55 -17.86
C ALA A 457 -8.92 0.25 -17.84
N ARG A 458 -8.52 0.75 -16.70
CA ARG A 458 -7.22 1.37 -16.49
C ARG A 458 -6.40 0.52 -15.53
N THR A 459 -5.21 0.12 -15.93
CA THR A 459 -4.22 -0.48 -15.04
C THR A 459 -3.06 0.48 -14.87
N GLN A 460 -2.76 0.81 -13.62
CA GLN A 460 -1.56 1.53 -13.22
C GLN A 460 -0.53 0.51 -12.78
N TYR A 461 0.69 0.62 -13.29
CA TYR A 461 1.85 -0.13 -12.86
C TYR A 461 2.87 0.85 -12.29
N VAL A 462 3.36 0.59 -11.09
CA VAL A 462 4.44 1.32 -10.43
C VAL A 462 5.64 0.40 -10.39
N LEU A 463 6.66 0.71 -11.19
CA LEU A 463 7.84 -0.12 -11.36
C LEU A 463 9.04 0.51 -10.66
N ARG A 464 9.73 -0.27 -9.82
CA ARG A 464 11.02 0.11 -9.25
C ARG A 464 12.12 -0.26 -10.25
N ILE A 465 12.83 0.75 -10.75
CA ILE A 465 13.86 0.57 -11.75
C ILE A 465 15.25 0.39 -11.11
N ASN A 466 16.07 -0.49 -11.71
CA ASN A 466 17.41 -0.78 -11.20
C ASN A 466 18.51 0.06 -11.88
N SER A 467 18.20 0.65 -13.04
CA SER A 467 19.18 1.35 -13.84
C SER A 467 18.53 2.44 -14.69
N ASN A 468 19.34 3.27 -15.32
CA ASN A 468 18.89 4.32 -16.25
C ASN A 468 18.46 3.75 -17.63
N GLN A 469 18.11 2.48 -17.72
CA GLN A 469 17.68 1.86 -18.99
C GLN A 469 16.41 2.52 -19.55
N TYR A 470 15.52 3.02 -18.68
CA TYR A 470 14.31 3.75 -19.08
C TYR A 470 14.62 4.93 -20.03
N LEU A 471 15.80 5.56 -19.94
CA LEU A 471 16.22 6.65 -20.84
C LEU A 471 16.35 6.19 -22.30
N LYS A 472 16.50 4.90 -22.56
CA LYS A 472 16.62 4.29 -23.89
C LYS A 472 15.30 3.81 -24.44
N VAL A 473 14.24 3.84 -23.61
CA VAL A 473 12.92 3.30 -23.97
C VAL A 473 12.09 4.35 -24.68
N ASP A 474 11.74 4.08 -25.93
CA ASP A 474 10.75 4.89 -26.65
C ASP A 474 9.35 4.46 -26.23
N GLN A 475 8.63 5.38 -25.58
CA GLN A 475 7.23 5.17 -25.13
C GLN A 475 6.32 4.71 -26.26
N LYS A 476 6.52 5.18 -27.50
CA LYS A 476 5.69 4.79 -28.64
C LYS A 476 5.95 3.34 -29.03
N VAL A 477 7.22 2.92 -29.04
CA VAL A 477 7.61 1.53 -29.34
C VAL A 477 7.08 0.60 -28.26
N LEU A 478 7.23 0.96 -26.99
CA LEU A 478 6.72 0.17 -25.87
C LEU A 478 5.18 0.10 -25.91
N GLY A 479 4.51 1.20 -26.22
CA GLY A 479 3.07 1.23 -26.43
C GLY A 479 2.57 0.32 -27.58
N GLN A 480 3.38 0.19 -28.66
CA GLN A 480 3.11 -0.76 -29.75
C GLN A 480 3.24 -2.22 -29.28
N LYS A 481 4.30 -2.55 -28.56
CA LYS A 481 4.47 -3.89 -27.97
C LYS A 481 3.31 -4.25 -27.04
N ILE A 482 2.83 -3.30 -26.22
CA ILE A 482 1.66 -3.51 -25.35
C ILE A 482 0.42 -3.74 -26.21
N LEU A 483 0.22 -2.97 -27.27
CA LEU A 483 -0.91 -3.16 -28.20
C LEU A 483 -0.89 -4.57 -28.82
N GLU A 484 0.27 -5.06 -29.24
CA GLU A 484 0.43 -6.41 -29.75
C GLU A 484 0.04 -7.49 -28.73
N LEU A 485 0.40 -7.30 -27.45
CA LEU A 485 0.00 -8.21 -26.37
C LEU A 485 -1.50 -8.24 -26.12
N THR A 486 -2.22 -7.17 -26.46
CA THR A 486 -3.67 -7.04 -26.25
C THR A 486 -4.49 -7.46 -27.47
N ARG A 487 -3.86 -7.80 -28.58
CA ARG A 487 -4.55 -8.36 -29.75
C ARG A 487 -5.22 -9.67 -29.36
N ASP A 488 -6.46 -9.81 -29.75
CA ASP A 488 -7.17 -11.06 -29.58
C ASP A 488 -7.08 -11.93 -30.85
N TRP A 489 -7.46 -13.19 -30.70
CA TRP A 489 -7.46 -14.16 -31.79
C TRP A 489 -8.32 -13.69 -32.98
N ASN A 490 -9.39 -12.92 -32.75
CA ASN A 490 -10.28 -12.42 -33.81
C ASN A 490 -9.62 -11.27 -34.59
N ASP A 491 -8.80 -10.44 -33.93
CA ASP A 491 -8.03 -9.39 -34.58
C ASP A 491 -7.01 -10.03 -35.56
N ASP A 492 -6.30 -11.05 -35.08
CA ASP A 492 -5.33 -11.78 -35.90
C ASP A 492 -6.01 -12.55 -37.03
N LEU A 493 -7.18 -13.16 -36.79
CA LEU A 493 -8.00 -13.76 -37.83
C LEU A 493 -8.45 -12.73 -38.86
N THR A 494 -8.79 -11.52 -38.43
CA THR A 494 -9.20 -10.42 -39.32
C THR A 494 -8.07 -10.03 -40.26
N ASP A 495 -6.87 -9.79 -39.71
CA ASP A 495 -5.70 -9.46 -40.51
C ASP A 495 -5.34 -10.58 -41.48
N ALA A 496 -5.39 -11.83 -41.01
CA ALA A 496 -5.10 -13.00 -41.86
C ALA A 496 -6.15 -13.16 -42.98
N ALA A 497 -7.43 -12.91 -42.71
CA ALA A 497 -8.49 -12.98 -43.70
C ALA A 497 -8.34 -11.87 -44.77
N VAL A 498 -8.03 -10.65 -44.33
CA VAL A 498 -7.77 -9.53 -45.25
C VAL A 498 -6.52 -9.78 -46.10
N ALA A 499 -5.44 -10.29 -45.49
CA ALA A 499 -4.22 -10.65 -46.23
C ALA A 499 -4.48 -11.77 -47.27
N GLN A 500 -5.36 -12.74 -46.95
CA GLN A 500 -5.64 -13.87 -47.83
C GLN A 500 -6.58 -13.54 -48.97
N TRP A 501 -7.62 -12.74 -48.76
CA TRP A 501 -8.69 -12.52 -49.74
C TRP A 501 -8.87 -11.04 -50.16
N GLY A 502 -8.09 -10.14 -49.58
CA GLY A 502 -8.23 -8.69 -49.74
C GLY A 502 -9.40 -8.12 -48.89
N ASP A 503 -9.46 -6.82 -48.76
CA ASP A 503 -10.39 -6.12 -47.86
C ASP A 503 -11.84 -6.57 -48.05
N LYS A 504 -12.37 -6.49 -49.27
CA LYS A 504 -13.78 -6.76 -49.53
C LYS A 504 -14.20 -8.20 -49.26
N GLN A 505 -13.43 -9.15 -49.77
CA GLN A 505 -13.74 -10.58 -49.58
C GLN A 505 -13.39 -11.05 -48.17
N GLY A 506 -12.29 -10.57 -47.62
CA GLY A 506 -11.90 -10.86 -46.23
C GLY A 506 -12.99 -10.51 -45.24
N TRP A 507 -13.54 -9.29 -45.33
CA TRP A 507 -14.66 -8.89 -44.47
C TRP A 507 -15.95 -9.69 -44.73
N GLN A 508 -16.23 -10.16 -45.96
CA GLN A 508 -17.35 -11.04 -46.21
C GLN A 508 -17.18 -12.42 -45.55
N MET A 509 -15.98 -12.98 -45.60
CA MET A 509 -15.64 -14.25 -44.95
C MET A 509 -15.77 -14.14 -43.43
N LEU A 510 -15.22 -13.08 -42.83
CA LEU A 510 -15.33 -12.83 -41.41
C LEU A 510 -16.76 -12.64 -40.92
N LYS A 511 -17.59 -11.91 -41.69
CA LYS A 511 -19.01 -11.74 -41.37
C LYS A 511 -19.76 -13.08 -41.35
N ARG A 512 -19.35 -14.04 -42.18
CA ARG A 512 -19.99 -15.33 -42.31
C ARG A 512 -19.43 -16.35 -41.29
N TYR A 513 -18.10 -16.38 -41.12
CA TYR A 513 -17.40 -17.46 -40.39
C TYR A 513 -16.72 -17.00 -39.09
N GLY A 514 -16.47 -15.72 -38.87
CA GLY A 514 -15.70 -15.21 -37.73
C GLY A 514 -16.26 -15.59 -36.36
N ARG A 515 -17.57 -15.84 -36.27
CA ARG A 515 -18.21 -16.33 -35.03
C ARG A 515 -18.35 -17.85 -34.94
N ALA A 516 -17.84 -18.58 -35.91
CA ALA A 516 -17.97 -20.04 -35.94
C ALA A 516 -16.92 -20.76 -35.08
N PHE A 517 -15.91 -20.05 -34.62
CA PHE A 517 -14.79 -20.61 -33.85
C PHE A 517 -15.04 -20.43 -32.33
N PRO A 518 -15.37 -21.52 -31.60
CA PRO A 518 -15.57 -21.46 -30.14
C PRO A 518 -14.25 -21.18 -29.42
N ALA A 519 -14.31 -20.73 -28.14
CA ALA A 519 -13.15 -20.41 -27.33
C ALA A 519 -12.13 -21.56 -27.26
N SER A 520 -12.62 -22.80 -27.11
CA SER A 520 -11.75 -23.98 -27.11
C SER A 520 -10.97 -24.19 -28.41
N TYR A 521 -11.53 -23.79 -29.56
CA TYR A 521 -10.81 -23.80 -30.84
C TYR A 521 -9.71 -22.71 -30.84
N GLN A 522 -10.07 -21.50 -30.42
CA GLN A 522 -9.15 -20.36 -30.34
C GLN A 522 -7.97 -20.59 -29.41
N ASP A 523 -8.17 -21.36 -28.34
CA ASP A 523 -7.12 -21.74 -27.37
C ASP A 523 -6.11 -22.75 -27.96
N HIS A 524 -6.53 -23.58 -28.93
CA HIS A 524 -5.69 -24.68 -29.46
C HIS A 524 -5.15 -24.40 -30.88
N PHE A 525 -5.85 -23.57 -31.67
CA PHE A 525 -5.51 -23.34 -33.06
C PHE A 525 -5.30 -21.87 -33.36
N GLY A 526 -4.20 -21.54 -34.02
CA GLY A 526 -3.90 -20.18 -34.48
C GLY A 526 -4.77 -19.77 -35.66
N HIS A 527 -4.83 -18.46 -35.92
CA HIS A 527 -5.60 -17.86 -36.99
C HIS A 527 -5.27 -18.42 -38.40
N SER A 528 -4.02 -18.83 -38.66
CA SER A 528 -3.62 -19.44 -39.93
C SER A 528 -4.35 -20.76 -40.21
N VAL A 529 -4.54 -21.59 -39.19
CA VAL A 529 -5.32 -22.85 -39.30
C VAL A 529 -6.80 -22.51 -39.57
N ALA A 530 -7.35 -21.51 -38.87
CA ALA A 530 -8.71 -21.07 -39.10
C ALA A 530 -8.97 -20.56 -40.54
N ILE A 531 -7.98 -19.89 -41.15
CA ILE A 531 -8.05 -19.47 -42.57
C ILE A 531 -8.10 -20.67 -43.49
N GLU A 532 -7.31 -21.72 -43.25
CA GLU A 532 -7.37 -22.97 -44.03
C GLU A 532 -8.70 -23.69 -43.84
N ASP A 533 -9.23 -23.74 -42.62
CA ASP A 533 -10.54 -24.31 -42.35
C ASP A 533 -11.64 -23.55 -43.09
N ILE A 534 -11.60 -22.21 -43.10
CA ILE A 534 -12.56 -21.40 -43.87
C ILE A 534 -12.45 -21.73 -45.37
N LYS A 535 -11.24 -21.90 -45.93
CA LYS A 535 -11.04 -22.29 -47.34
C LYS A 535 -11.69 -23.65 -47.65
N LEU A 536 -11.57 -24.60 -46.73
CA LEU A 536 -12.14 -25.95 -46.88
C LEU A 536 -13.65 -25.93 -46.79
N PHE A 537 -14.22 -25.20 -45.85
CA PHE A 537 -15.68 -25.22 -45.60
C PHE A 537 -16.46 -24.29 -46.52
N HIS A 538 -15.88 -23.19 -46.98
CA HIS A 538 -16.59 -22.20 -47.83
C HIS A 538 -17.17 -22.81 -49.11
N PRO A 539 -16.46 -23.67 -49.87
CA PRO A 539 -17.03 -24.32 -51.06
C PRO A 539 -18.13 -25.36 -50.76
N LEU A 540 -18.15 -25.88 -49.54
CA LEU A 540 -19.14 -26.92 -49.13
C LEU A 540 -20.49 -26.33 -48.71
N VAL A 541 -20.55 -25.04 -48.43
CA VAL A 541 -21.74 -24.34 -47.91
C VAL A 541 -22.38 -23.45 -49.02
N ASN A 542 -21.72 -23.29 -50.16
CA ASN A 542 -22.22 -22.68 -51.39
C ASN A 542 -22.57 -23.72 -52.39
#